data_e0fada07e5b8a8da4d5c8187461a8faf
#
_entry.id   e0fada07e5b8a8da4d5c8187461a8faf
#
_cell.length_a   1.000
_cell.length_b   1.000
_cell.length_c   1.000
_cell.angle_alpha   90.00
_cell.angle_beta   90.00
_cell.angle_gamma   90.00
#
_symmetry.space_group_name_H-M   'P 1'
#
loop_
_entity.id
_entity.type
_entity.pdbx_description
1 polymer ?
#
loop_
_entity_poly.entity_id
_entity_poly.type
_entity_poly.pdbx_seq_one_letter_code
_entity_poly.pdbx_strand_id
1 'polypeptide(L)'
;MVSTNGTAITTPPKYGDMRDYRAPSLLQPHRAREAILDAHNGRRPPLIGYFHMLANPQMCKVIAQLGFDIILIDMEHSAMNVETMVNMVNDIQFHSEGKTIAWVRVSGHSHEDIGYGKLNSTP
;
A
#
# COMPACT_ATOMS: atom_id res chain seq x y z
N MET A 1 -1.78 25.40 -46.70
CA MET A 1 -1.82 24.12 -45.98
C MET A 1 -1.99 24.44 -44.49
N VAL A 2 -3.19 24.28 -43.98
CA VAL A 2 -3.52 24.53 -42.56
C VAL A 2 -3.34 23.22 -41.83
N SER A 3 -2.38 23.14 -40.91
CA SER A 3 -2.20 22.00 -40.01
C SER A 3 -3.27 22.05 -38.96
N THR A 4 -4.20 21.12 -39.01
CA THR A 4 -5.17 20.90 -37.94
C THR A 4 -4.49 20.09 -36.83
N ASN A 5 -4.03 20.77 -35.79
CA ASN A 5 -3.67 20.12 -34.53
C ASN A 5 -4.90 19.48 -33.93
N GLY A 6 -5.01 18.18 -34.13
CA GLY A 6 -6.01 17.36 -33.44
C GLY A 6 -5.72 17.40 -31.94
N THR A 7 -6.51 18.16 -31.20
CA THR A 7 -6.57 18.09 -29.75
C THR A 7 -7.00 16.68 -29.41
N ALA A 8 -6.08 15.91 -28.83
CA ALA A 8 -6.42 14.61 -28.25
C ALA A 8 -7.54 14.85 -27.22
N ILE A 9 -8.72 14.33 -27.52
CA ILE A 9 -9.83 14.31 -26.58
C ILE A 9 -9.39 13.37 -25.46
N THR A 10 -8.80 13.95 -24.41
CA THR A 10 -8.56 13.22 -23.18
C THR A 10 -9.95 12.85 -22.64
N THR A 11 -10.32 11.58 -22.76
CA THR A 11 -11.49 11.05 -22.07
C THR A 11 -11.38 11.49 -20.61
N PRO A 12 -12.40 12.18 -20.06
CA PRO A 12 -12.37 12.55 -18.66
C PRO A 12 -12.16 11.28 -17.84
N PRO A 13 -11.40 11.35 -16.74
CA PRO A 13 -11.22 10.20 -15.87
C PRO A 13 -12.60 9.67 -15.54
N LYS A 14 -12.79 8.36 -15.72
CA LYS A 14 -14.05 7.67 -15.46
C LYS A 14 -14.30 7.74 -13.97
N TYR A 15 -14.94 8.83 -13.52
CA TYR A 15 -15.34 8.99 -12.13
C TYR A 15 -16.31 7.88 -11.77
N GLY A 16 -15.93 7.08 -10.78
CA GLY A 16 -16.93 6.48 -9.93
C GLY A 16 -17.46 5.13 -10.32
N ASP A 17 -16.62 4.19 -10.68
CA ASP A 17 -16.95 2.83 -10.27
C ASP A 17 -16.64 2.73 -8.76
N MET A 18 -17.59 2.22 -7.96
CA MET A 18 -17.38 1.96 -6.53
C MET A 18 -16.13 1.09 -6.26
N ARG A 19 -15.61 0.43 -7.27
CA ARG A 19 -14.34 -0.31 -7.24
C ARG A 19 -13.14 0.60 -7.00
N ASP A 20 -13.19 1.83 -7.45
CA ASP A 20 -12.10 2.81 -7.29
C ASP A 20 -11.96 3.26 -5.84
N TYR A 21 -13.01 3.09 -5.04
CA TYR A 21 -13.06 3.43 -3.61
C TYR A 21 -12.81 2.22 -2.69
N ARG A 22 -12.64 1.03 -3.24
CA ARG A 22 -12.33 -0.16 -2.43
C ARG A 22 -10.86 -0.16 -2.04
N ALA A 23 -10.58 -0.65 -0.83
CA ALA A 23 -9.20 -0.89 -0.41
C ALA A 23 -8.50 -1.77 -1.45
N PRO A 24 -7.39 -1.33 -2.04
CA PRO A 24 -6.69 -2.09 -3.10
C PRO A 24 -6.33 -3.51 -2.70
N SER A 25 -6.05 -3.74 -1.41
CA SER A 25 -5.76 -5.06 -0.85
C SER A 25 -6.89 -6.08 -1.01
N LEU A 26 -8.16 -5.64 -1.01
CA LEU A 26 -9.31 -6.53 -1.22
C LEU A 26 -9.49 -6.93 -2.68
N LEU A 27 -8.94 -6.16 -3.62
CA LEU A 27 -9.07 -6.36 -5.05
C LEU A 27 -7.80 -6.85 -5.74
N GLN A 28 -6.68 -6.82 -5.04
CA GLN A 28 -5.35 -7.16 -5.56
C GLN A 28 -4.63 -8.16 -4.63
N PRO A 29 -5.14 -9.39 -4.51
CA PRO A 29 -4.68 -10.36 -3.51
C PRO A 29 -3.20 -10.79 -3.67
N HIS A 30 -2.56 -10.54 -4.78
CA HIS A 30 -1.16 -10.94 -5.05
C HIS A 30 -0.23 -9.75 -5.34
N ARG A 31 -0.62 -8.56 -5.01
CA ARG A 31 0.11 -7.35 -5.36
C ARG A 31 1.55 -7.32 -4.85
N ALA A 32 1.78 -7.70 -3.59
CA ALA A 32 3.13 -7.75 -3.03
C ALA A 32 3.99 -8.78 -3.75
N ARG A 33 3.45 -9.98 -3.99
CA ARG A 33 4.12 -11.05 -4.71
C ARG A 33 4.48 -10.64 -6.14
N GLU A 34 3.55 -10.03 -6.85
CA GLU A 34 3.77 -9.56 -8.21
C GLU A 34 4.87 -8.50 -8.25
N ALA A 35 4.83 -7.51 -7.35
CA ALA A 35 5.84 -6.47 -7.27
C ALA A 35 7.25 -7.03 -7.01
N ILE A 36 7.37 -8.02 -6.12
CA ILE A 36 8.64 -8.71 -5.83
C ILE A 36 9.13 -9.49 -7.05
N LEU A 37 8.24 -10.25 -7.71
CA LEU A 37 8.59 -11.02 -8.90
C LEU A 37 8.98 -10.11 -10.06
N ASP A 38 8.33 -8.98 -10.23
CA ASP A 38 8.65 -8.01 -11.27
C ASP A 38 10.01 -7.36 -11.03
N ALA A 39 10.32 -7.02 -9.79
CA ALA A 39 11.64 -6.51 -9.44
C ALA A 39 12.73 -7.57 -9.64
N HIS A 40 12.47 -8.81 -9.20
CA HIS A 40 13.39 -9.94 -9.38
C HIS A 40 13.69 -10.23 -10.86
N ASN A 41 12.68 -10.16 -11.70
CA ASN A 41 12.81 -10.42 -13.14
C ASN A 41 13.25 -9.17 -13.95
N GLY A 42 13.61 -8.08 -13.31
CA GLY A 42 14.05 -6.86 -13.96
C GLY A 42 12.95 -6.11 -14.74
N ARG A 43 11.68 -6.42 -14.51
CA ARG A 43 10.54 -5.73 -15.15
C ARG A 43 10.23 -4.39 -14.51
N ARG A 44 10.79 -4.13 -13.34
CA ARG A 44 10.72 -2.86 -12.62
C ARG A 44 12.03 -2.63 -11.84
N PRO A 45 12.31 -1.39 -11.39
CA PRO A 45 13.40 -1.12 -10.46
C PRO A 45 13.25 -1.90 -9.14
N PRO A 46 14.35 -2.07 -8.38
CA PRO A 46 14.29 -2.65 -7.03
C PRO A 46 13.27 -1.92 -6.16
N LEU A 47 12.57 -2.66 -5.30
CA LEU A 47 11.61 -2.09 -4.37
C LEU A 47 12.34 -1.33 -3.26
N ILE A 48 11.88 -0.14 -2.96
CA ILE A 48 12.40 0.68 -1.87
C ILE A 48 11.38 0.67 -0.74
N GLY A 49 11.80 0.18 0.43
CA GLY A 49 10.96 0.08 1.62
C GLY A 49 11.33 1.10 2.69
N TYR A 50 10.32 1.55 3.44
CA TYR A 50 10.48 2.32 4.67
C TYR A 50 10.09 1.46 5.88
N PHE A 51 10.95 1.44 6.89
CA PHE A 51 10.71 0.70 8.13
C PHE A 51 10.09 1.64 9.18
N HIS A 52 8.82 1.37 9.55
CA HIS A 52 8.05 2.23 10.44
C HIS A 52 7.85 1.59 11.81
N MET A 53 8.54 2.11 12.81
CA MET A 53 8.53 1.62 14.20
C MET A 53 7.70 2.49 15.15
N LEU A 54 7.16 3.60 14.68
CA LEU A 54 6.41 4.51 15.52
C LEU A 54 4.92 4.21 15.47
N ALA A 55 4.28 4.04 16.63
CA ALA A 55 2.84 3.87 16.74
C ALA A 55 2.10 5.20 16.49
N ASN A 56 2.31 5.79 15.32
CA ASN A 56 1.78 7.11 14.96
C ASN A 56 1.10 7.09 13.58
N PRO A 57 -0.24 6.95 13.53
CA PRO A 57 -1.00 6.96 12.27
C PRO A 57 -0.84 8.25 11.47
N GLN A 58 -0.70 9.42 12.11
CA GLN A 58 -0.54 10.68 11.39
C GLN A 58 0.76 10.71 10.58
N MET A 59 1.83 10.12 11.11
CA MET A 59 3.10 10.03 10.42
C MET A 59 3.01 9.07 9.22
N CYS A 60 2.22 7.99 9.33
CA CYS A 60 1.96 7.08 8.22
C CYS A 60 1.31 7.80 7.03
N LYS A 61 0.38 8.72 7.26
CA LYS A 61 -0.26 9.50 6.20
C LYS A 61 0.74 10.32 5.40
N VAL A 62 1.72 10.90 6.08
CA VAL A 62 2.78 11.69 5.43
C VAL A 62 3.71 10.77 4.65
N ILE A 63 4.20 9.70 5.29
CA ILE A 63 5.17 8.77 4.69
C ILE A 63 4.56 8.06 3.48
N ALA A 64 3.28 7.70 3.52
CA ALA A 64 2.58 7.06 2.42
C ALA A 64 2.58 7.88 1.12
N GLN A 65 2.71 9.21 1.22
CA GLN A 65 2.75 10.12 0.08
C GLN A 65 4.15 10.30 -0.50
N LEU A 66 5.19 9.79 0.16
CA LEU A 66 6.59 9.96 -0.28
C LEU A 66 7.01 9.01 -1.40
N GLY A 67 6.15 8.05 -1.78
CA GLY A 67 6.38 7.17 -2.91
C GLY A 67 7.24 5.95 -2.64
N PHE A 68 7.33 5.49 -1.38
CA PHE A 68 7.92 4.19 -1.07
C PHE A 68 7.08 3.06 -1.65
N ASP A 69 7.74 2.02 -2.15
CA ASP A 69 7.05 0.82 -2.65
C ASP A 69 6.45 -0.01 -1.52
N ILE A 70 7.14 -0.05 -0.38
CA ILE A 70 6.76 -0.82 0.80
C ILE A 70 6.88 0.05 2.05
N ILE A 71 5.90 -0.04 2.95
CA ILE A 71 6.02 0.44 4.33
C ILE A 71 5.85 -0.75 5.26
N LEU A 72 6.91 -1.09 5.98
CA LEU A 72 6.91 -2.15 6.99
C LEU A 72 6.49 -1.56 8.35
N ILE A 73 5.31 -1.93 8.82
CA ILE A 73 4.81 -1.60 10.16
C ILE A 73 5.31 -2.65 11.14
N ASP A 74 5.99 -2.22 12.19
CA ASP A 74 6.56 -3.11 13.17
C ASP A 74 5.74 -3.11 14.47
N MET A 75 5.00 -4.21 14.72
CA MET A 75 4.30 -4.43 15.99
C MET A 75 5.17 -5.14 17.03
N GLU A 76 6.25 -5.79 16.59
CA GLU A 76 7.09 -6.57 17.49
C GLU A 76 7.96 -5.69 18.40
N HIS A 77 8.53 -4.62 17.84
CA HIS A 77 9.46 -3.74 18.56
C HIS A 77 8.92 -2.31 18.73
N SER A 78 7.59 -2.16 18.70
CA SER A 78 6.93 -0.88 18.96
C SER A 78 5.80 -1.01 19.96
N ALA A 79 5.44 0.07 20.63
CA ALA A 79 4.28 0.13 21.51
C ALA A 79 2.97 0.27 20.73
N MET A 80 2.71 -0.68 19.83
CA MET A 80 1.58 -0.66 18.90
C MET A 80 0.57 -1.77 19.24
N ASN A 81 -0.70 -1.43 19.28
CA ASN A 81 -1.78 -2.40 19.36
C ASN A 81 -2.39 -2.67 17.98
N VAL A 82 -3.26 -3.69 17.91
CA VAL A 82 -3.90 -4.10 16.64
C VAL A 82 -4.73 -2.97 16.03
N GLU A 83 -5.47 -2.20 16.83
CA GLU A 83 -6.29 -1.11 16.33
C GLU A 83 -5.43 -0.02 15.65
N THR A 84 -4.33 0.38 16.29
CA THR A 84 -3.38 1.33 15.72
C THR A 84 -2.79 0.80 14.41
N MET A 85 -2.40 -0.48 14.38
CA MET A 85 -1.86 -1.12 13.19
C MET A 85 -2.86 -1.10 12.04
N VAL A 86 -4.12 -1.48 12.29
CA VAL A 86 -5.19 -1.46 11.27
C VAL A 86 -5.38 -0.04 10.71
N ASN A 87 -5.43 0.95 11.58
CA ASN A 87 -5.55 2.35 11.15
C ASN A 87 -4.36 2.77 10.27
N MET A 88 -3.14 2.38 10.64
CA MET A 88 -1.94 2.68 9.87
C MET A 88 -1.94 2.00 8.50
N VAL A 89 -2.37 0.73 8.41
CA VAL A 89 -2.52 0.03 7.12
C VAL A 89 -3.52 0.75 6.22
N ASN A 90 -4.68 1.11 6.77
CA ASN A 90 -5.70 1.85 6.03
C ASN A 90 -5.19 3.22 5.56
N ASP A 91 -4.48 3.94 6.42
CA ASP A 91 -3.88 5.24 6.09
C ASP A 91 -2.83 5.10 4.97
N ILE A 92 -1.97 4.08 5.03
CA ILE A 92 -0.99 3.80 3.96
C ILE A 92 -1.70 3.55 2.64
N GLN A 93 -2.70 2.69 2.63
CA GLN A 93 -3.43 2.33 1.42
C GLN A 93 -4.17 3.52 0.83
N PHE A 94 -4.84 4.30 1.68
CA PHE A 94 -5.62 5.45 1.24
C PHE A 94 -4.72 6.58 0.72
N HIS A 95 -3.71 6.99 1.49
CA HIS A 95 -2.87 8.14 1.16
C HIS A 95 -1.84 7.86 0.07
N SER A 96 -1.47 6.60 -0.15
CA SER A 96 -0.66 6.21 -1.30
C SER A 96 -1.49 5.94 -2.57
N GLU A 97 -2.81 6.10 -2.50
CA GLU A 97 -3.72 5.70 -3.58
C GLU A 97 -3.52 4.21 -3.97
N GLY A 98 -3.24 3.38 -3.00
CA GLY A 98 -2.96 1.98 -3.20
C GLY A 98 -1.62 1.67 -3.89
N LYS A 99 -0.72 2.61 -4.04
CA LYS A 99 0.59 2.39 -4.69
C LYS A 99 1.61 1.74 -3.77
N THR A 100 1.54 2.03 -2.47
CA THR A 100 2.44 1.48 -1.46
C THR A 100 1.88 0.19 -0.86
N ILE A 101 2.73 -0.80 -0.71
CA ILE A 101 2.39 -2.07 -0.05
C ILE A 101 2.61 -1.91 1.44
N ALA A 102 1.59 -2.17 2.25
CA ALA A 102 1.74 -2.22 3.69
C ALA A 102 2.14 -3.65 4.11
N TRP A 103 3.28 -3.79 4.76
CA TRP A 103 3.72 -5.02 5.41
C TRP A 103 3.63 -4.86 6.92
N VAL A 104 3.26 -5.92 7.60
CA VAL A 104 3.16 -5.93 9.06
C VAL A 104 4.05 -7.02 9.62
N ARG A 105 4.97 -6.65 10.52
CA ARG A 105 5.66 -7.59 11.38
C ARG A 105 4.83 -7.76 12.66
N VAL A 106 4.32 -8.96 12.86
CA VAL A 106 3.52 -9.31 14.04
C VAL A 106 4.41 -9.67 15.24
N SER A 107 3.88 -9.52 16.45
CA SER A 107 4.63 -9.70 17.69
C SER A 107 4.89 -11.16 18.10
N GLY A 108 4.28 -12.12 17.41
CA GLY A 108 4.41 -13.52 17.75
C GLY A 108 4.08 -14.49 16.63
N HIS A 109 4.07 -15.78 16.97
CA HIS A 109 3.81 -16.87 16.03
C HIS A 109 2.46 -17.54 16.32
N SER A 110 1.64 -16.99 17.21
CA SER A 110 0.32 -17.54 17.48
C SER A 110 -0.58 -17.43 16.26
N HIS A 111 -1.56 -18.32 16.15
CA HIS A 111 -2.54 -18.22 15.07
C HIS A 111 -3.31 -16.89 15.10
N GLU A 112 -3.47 -16.32 16.27
CA GLU A 112 -4.12 -15.03 16.47
C GLU A 112 -3.27 -13.88 15.93
N ASP A 113 -1.99 -13.80 16.27
CA ASP A 113 -1.07 -12.78 15.78
C ASP A 113 -0.95 -12.82 14.26
N ILE A 114 -0.78 -14.02 13.69
CA ILE A 114 -0.70 -14.21 12.24
C ILE A 114 -2.04 -13.87 11.58
N GLY A 115 -3.17 -14.20 12.24
CA GLY A 115 -4.51 -13.90 11.76
C GLY A 115 -4.72 -12.39 11.61
N TYR A 116 -4.37 -11.61 12.61
CA TYR A 116 -4.46 -10.15 12.55
C TYR A 116 -3.55 -9.56 11.48
N GLY A 117 -2.35 -10.07 11.32
CA GLY A 117 -1.44 -9.66 10.26
C GLY A 117 -2.00 -9.93 8.87
N LYS A 118 -2.58 -11.12 8.65
CA LYS A 118 -3.15 -11.50 7.35
C LYS A 118 -4.41 -10.73 6.97
N LEU A 119 -5.26 -10.42 7.94
CA LEU A 119 -6.51 -9.71 7.67
C LEU A 119 -6.27 -8.25 7.27
N ASN A 120 -5.15 -7.68 7.68
CA ASN A 120 -4.88 -6.25 7.57
C ASN A 120 -3.64 -5.93 6.73
N SER A 121 -2.77 -6.90 6.45
CA SER A 121 -1.67 -6.69 5.52
C SER A 121 -2.14 -6.83 4.06
N THR A 122 -1.51 -6.07 3.19
CA THR A 122 -1.72 -6.22 1.74
C THR A 122 -1.14 -7.58 1.31
N PRO A 123 -1.93 -8.49 0.74
CA PRO A 123 -1.44 -9.78 0.29
C PRO A 123 -0.44 -9.71 -0.84
#